data_fa391d0708ea3a1271379e074c18bddc
#
_entry.id   fa391d0708ea3a1271379e074c18bddc
#
_cell.length_a   1.000
_cell.length_b   1.000
_cell.length_c   1.000
_cell.angle_alpha   90.00
_cell.angle_beta   90.00
_cell.angle_gamma   90.00
#
_symmetry.space_group_name_H-M   'P 1'
#
loop_
_entity.id
_entity.type
_entity.pdbx_description
1 polymer ?
#
loop_
_entity_poly.entity_id
_entity_poly.type
_entity_poly.pdbx_seq_one_letter_code
_entity_poly.pdbx_strand_id
1 'polypeptide(L)'
;NNDRDVRRFAIGKVADNLDLAAELGAEIFVCWGGREGAESGAAKDVRAALDRYKEAFDVLGQYVLDQGHQIRFALEPKPNEPRGDILLPTVGHALAFINELQHPELVGLNPEVGHEEMASLNFAHGLAQALWHHKLFHVDLNGQHGPRYDQDLRFGAGNARGAFWTVDILEAGGYQGPRHFDFKPPRTEDLDGVWASAA
;
A
#
# COMPACT_ATOMS: atom_id res chain seq x y z
N ASN A 1 10.38 14.29 -3.08
CA ASN A 1 11.16 15.10 -4.00
C ASN A 1 12.01 16.12 -3.25
N ASN A 2 13.22 16.45 -3.78
CA ASN A 2 14.10 17.43 -3.17
C ASN A 2 13.59 18.87 -3.37
N ASP A 3 12.91 19.13 -4.47
CA ASP A 3 12.32 20.42 -4.78
C ASP A 3 11.06 20.66 -3.94
N ARG A 4 11.03 21.77 -3.22
CA ARG A 4 9.93 22.15 -2.33
C ARG A 4 8.64 22.45 -3.09
N ASP A 5 8.74 23.11 -4.24
CA ASP A 5 7.55 23.50 -5.01
C ASP A 5 6.89 22.28 -5.65
N VAL A 6 7.69 21.30 -6.09
CA VAL A 6 7.17 20.00 -6.55
C VAL A 6 6.45 19.27 -5.41
N ARG A 7 6.99 19.29 -4.17
CA ARG A 7 6.30 18.68 -3.02
C ARG A 7 4.99 19.38 -2.70
N ARG A 8 4.98 20.71 -2.69
CA ARG A 8 3.75 21.50 -2.44
C ARG A 8 2.67 21.22 -3.49
N PHE A 9 3.07 21.17 -4.76
CA PHE A 9 2.15 20.81 -5.85
C PHE A 9 1.58 19.41 -5.66
N ALA A 10 2.42 18.42 -5.31
CA ALA A 10 1.98 17.05 -5.07
C ALA A 10 1.01 16.96 -3.88
N ILE A 11 1.28 17.63 -2.77
CA ILE A 11 0.39 17.68 -1.60
C ILE A 11 -0.96 18.31 -1.99
N GLY A 12 -0.95 19.45 -2.70
CA GLY A 12 -2.19 20.10 -3.18
C GLY A 12 -3.01 19.16 -4.06
N LYS A 13 -2.35 18.47 -5.00
CA LYS A 13 -3.02 17.48 -5.85
C LYS A 13 -3.65 16.33 -5.05
N VAL A 14 -3.00 15.86 -3.99
CA VAL A 14 -3.56 14.82 -3.12
C VAL A 14 -4.74 15.38 -2.33
N ALA A 15 -4.67 16.62 -1.83
CA ALA A 15 -5.78 17.27 -1.13
C ALA A 15 -7.03 17.38 -2.03
N ASP A 16 -6.88 17.82 -3.29
CA ASP A 16 -7.98 17.87 -4.27
C ASP A 16 -8.61 16.48 -4.50
N ASN A 17 -7.78 15.41 -4.51
CA ASN A 17 -8.29 14.04 -4.65
C ASN A 17 -8.96 13.52 -3.37
N LEU A 18 -8.55 14.00 -2.19
CA LEU A 18 -9.23 13.67 -0.93
C LEU A 18 -10.62 14.29 -0.87
N ASP A 19 -10.77 15.53 -1.35
CA ASP A 19 -12.09 16.17 -1.47
C ASP A 19 -13.01 15.36 -2.40
N LEU A 20 -12.52 14.97 -3.57
CA LEU A 20 -13.26 14.13 -4.49
C LEU A 20 -13.59 12.75 -3.89
N ALA A 21 -12.64 12.14 -3.19
CA ALA A 21 -12.85 10.87 -2.52
C ALA A 21 -13.95 10.96 -1.44
N ALA A 22 -13.96 12.07 -0.68
CA ALA A 22 -15.00 12.36 0.30
C ALA A 22 -16.38 12.53 -0.34
N GLU A 23 -16.49 13.26 -1.47
CA GLU A 23 -17.72 13.39 -2.25
C GLU A 23 -18.26 12.04 -2.74
N LEU A 24 -17.36 11.14 -3.12
CA LEU A 24 -17.69 9.78 -3.58
C LEU A 24 -17.96 8.80 -2.43
N GLY A 25 -17.82 9.22 -1.17
CA GLY A 25 -18.06 8.37 0.00
C GLY A 25 -16.95 7.34 0.27
N ALA A 26 -15.73 7.60 -0.18
CA ALA A 26 -14.61 6.72 0.12
C ALA A 26 -14.22 6.81 1.60
N GLU A 27 -14.00 5.66 2.23
CA GLU A 27 -13.54 5.57 3.62
C GLU A 27 -12.02 5.36 3.71
N ILE A 28 -11.42 4.79 2.70
CA ILE A 28 -9.98 4.49 2.63
C ILE A 28 -9.37 5.12 1.38
N PHE A 29 -8.26 5.81 1.56
CA PHE A 29 -7.44 6.37 0.49
C PHE A 29 -6.10 5.63 0.47
N VAL A 30 -5.91 4.77 -0.53
CA VAL A 30 -4.67 4.00 -0.67
C VAL A 30 -3.55 4.88 -1.21
N CYS A 31 -2.40 4.79 -0.57
CA CYS A 31 -1.20 5.55 -0.91
C CYS A 31 -0.07 4.60 -1.31
N TRP A 32 0.13 4.45 -2.63
CA TRP A 32 1.21 3.70 -3.21
C TRP A 32 2.38 4.60 -3.60
N GLY A 33 3.58 4.29 -3.10
CA GLY A 33 4.80 5.08 -3.29
C GLY A 33 5.67 4.63 -4.46
N GLY A 34 5.12 4.00 -5.49
CA GLY A 34 5.88 3.35 -6.56
C GLY A 34 6.77 4.24 -7.41
N ARG A 35 6.63 5.57 -7.33
CA ARG A 35 7.56 6.51 -7.98
C ARG A 35 8.56 7.13 -7.02
N GLU A 36 8.51 6.72 -5.79
CA GLU A 36 9.45 7.07 -4.75
C GLU A 36 10.74 6.24 -4.85
N GLY A 37 11.76 6.68 -4.09
CA GLY A 37 13.00 5.94 -4.00
C GLY A 37 14.01 6.25 -5.09
N ALA A 38 15.00 5.42 -5.19
CA ALA A 38 16.11 5.49 -6.12
C ALA A 38 16.53 4.06 -6.51
N GLU A 39 17.38 3.94 -7.53
CA GLU A 39 17.96 2.65 -7.94
C GLU A 39 18.84 2.04 -6.85
N SER A 40 19.37 2.88 -5.96
CA SER A 40 20.12 2.46 -4.79
C SER A 40 19.95 3.48 -3.66
N GLY A 41 19.79 3.03 -2.43
CA GLY A 41 19.75 3.88 -1.25
C GLY A 41 20.97 4.81 -1.11
N ALA A 42 22.12 4.41 -1.66
CA ALA A 42 23.32 5.24 -1.71
C ALA A 42 23.20 6.49 -2.61
N ALA A 43 22.25 6.50 -3.54
CA ALA A 43 22.01 7.62 -4.46
C ALA A 43 21.07 8.70 -3.88
N LYS A 44 20.59 8.54 -2.65
CA LYS A 44 19.59 9.40 -2.02
C LYS A 44 19.85 9.55 -0.53
N ASP A 45 19.62 10.73 0.01
CA ASP A 45 19.48 10.89 1.46
C ASP A 45 18.12 10.34 1.91
N VAL A 46 18.14 9.09 2.34
CA VAL A 46 16.93 8.34 2.73
C VAL A 46 16.28 8.96 3.97
N ARG A 47 17.08 9.47 4.93
CA ARG A 47 16.54 10.10 6.15
C ARG A 47 15.78 11.38 5.80
N ALA A 48 16.40 12.27 5.03
CA ALA A 48 15.74 13.48 4.57
C ALA A 48 14.50 13.18 3.67
N ALA A 49 14.50 12.06 2.96
CA ALA A 49 13.33 11.64 2.18
C ALA A 49 12.18 11.16 3.07
N LEU A 50 12.49 10.40 4.13
CA LEU A 50 11.50 9.96 5.13
C LEU A 50 10.94 11.16 5.92
N ASP A 51 11.79 12.13 6.32
CA ASP A 51 11.33 13.36 6.98
C ASP A 51 10.32 14.14 6.11
N ARG A 52 10.60 14.26 4.81
CA ARG A 52 9.70 14.93 3.86
C ARG A 52 8.41 14.14 3.61
N TYR A 53 8.49 12.82 3.65
CA TYR A 53 7.33 11.95 3.51
C TYR A 53 6.43 12.04 4.74
N LYS A 54 7.04 12.03 5.93
CA LYS A 54 6.36 12.30 7.19
C LYS A 54 5.66 13.68 7.18
N GLU A 55 6.39 14.75 6.81
CA GLU A 55 5.82 16.10 6.68
C GLU A 55 4.56 16.10 5.79
N ALA A 56 4.61 15.38 4.67
CA ALA A 56 3.47 15.30 3.76
C ALA A 56 2.25 14.61 4.41
N PHE A 57 2.45 13.48 5.11
CA PHE A 57 1.36 12.79 5.79
C PHE A 57 0.82 13.57 6.99
N ASP A 58 1.67 14.28 7.73
CA ASP A 58 1.24 15.15 8.82
C ASP A 58 0.33 16.29 8.30
N VAL A 59 0.72 16.92 7.17
CA VAL A 59 -0.09 17.96 6.52
C VAL A 59 -1.41 17.39 5.99
N LEU A 60 -1.40 16.25 5.32
CA LEU A 60 -2.61 15.63 4.75
C LEU A 60 -3.53 15.08 5.85
N GLY A 61 -2.98 14.52 6.92
CA GLY A 61 -3.75 14.08 8.08
C GLY A 61 -4.47 15.25 8.75
N GLN A 62 -3.76 16.36 8.98
CA GLN A 62 -4.38 17.58 9.51
C GLN A 62 -5.45 18.12 8.56
N TYR A 63 -5.20 18.11 7.25
CA TYR A 63 -6.18 18.53 6.24
C TYR A 63 -7.48 17.72 6.32
N VAL A 64 -7.39 16.40 6.40
CA VAL A 64 -8.56 15.51 6.55
C VAL A 64 -9.38 15.88 7.79
N LEU A 65 -8.71 16.15 8.91
CA LEU A 65 -9.37 16.56 10.15
C LEU A 65 -10.03 17.94 10.04
N ASP A 66 -9.34 18.91 9.45
CA ASP A 66 -9.84 20.29 9.29
C ASP A 66 -11.06 20.34 8.35
N GLN A 67 -11.09 19.51 7.32
CA GLN A 67 -12.24 19.39 6.41
C GLN A 67 -13.38 18.52 6.97
N GLY A 68 -13.14 17.78 8.05
CA GLY A 68 -14.11 16.84 8.61
C GLY A 68 -14.35 15.60 7.75
N HIS A 69 -13.42 15.28 6.87
CA HIS A 69 -13.50 14.07 6.03
C HIS A 69 -13.38 12.79 6.86
N GLN A 70 -14.19 11.79 6.56
CA GLN A 70 -14.16 10.48 7.23
C GLN A 70 -13.24 9.49 6.50
N ILE A 71 -12.13 9.97 5.99
CA ILE A 71 -11.15 9.21 5.20
C ILE A 71 -9.96 8.86 6.07
N ARG A 72 -9.48 7.63 5.93
CA ARG A 72 -8.19 7.17 6.47
C ARG A 72 -7.24 6.79 5.34
N PHE A 73 -5.96 6.88 5.58
CA PHE A 73 -4.93 6.52 4.62
C PHE A 73 -4.51 5.07 4.82
N ALA A 74 -4.30 4.35 3.74
CA ALA A 74 -3.71 3.02 3.76
C ALA A 74 -2.41 3.03 2.94
N LEU A 75 -1.26 2.88 3.61
CA LEU A 75 0.03 2.77 2.96
C LEU A 75 0.17 1.40 2.31
N GLU A 76 0.63 1.40 1.07
CA GLU A 76 0.91 0.18 0.31
C GLU A 76 2.43 0.00 0.17
N PRO A 77 3.05 -0.85 1.00
CA PRO A 77 4.48 -1.10 0.95
C PRO A 77 4.86 -1.86 -0.32
N LYS A 78 6.00 -1.50 -0.90
CA LYS A 78 6.59 -2.20 -2.04
C LYS A 78 8.11 -2.13 -1.99
N PRO A 79 8.85 -3.24 -2.18
CA PRO A 79 10.30 -3.24 -2.00
C PRO A 79 11.04 -2.52 -3.13
N ASN A 80 10.58 -2.68 -4.35
CA ASN A 80 11.21 -2.15 -5.56
C ASN A 80 10.19 -2.06 -6.70
N GLU A 81 10.64 -1.59 -7.87
CA GLU A 81 9.85 -1.44 -9.09
C GLU A 81 8.73 -0.37 -8.97
N PRO A 82 8.75 0.66 -9.82
CA PRO A 82 9.70 0.89 -10.92
C PRO A 82 11.08 1.40 -10.50
N ARG A 83 11.32 1.60 -9.19
CA ARG A 83 12.62 1.98 -8.63
C ARG A 83 13.32 0.79 -8.00
N GLY A 84 14.64 0.85 -7.89
CA GLY A 84 15.44 -0.20 -7.26
C GLY A 84 15.18 -0.33 -5.76
N ASP A 85 15.08 0.81 -5.06
CA ASP A 85 14.75 0.88 -3.63
C ASP A 85 13.58 1.85 -3.41
N ILE A 86 12.51 1.39 -2.76
CA ILE A 86 11.35 2.20 -2.35
C ILE A 86 11.39 2.43 -0.84
N LEU A 87 10.95 3.61 -0.36
CA LEU A 87 11.15 4.06 1.03
C LEU A 87 10.46 3.19 2.08
N LEU A 88 9.31 2.62 1.78
CA LEU A 88 8.56 1.74 2.67
C LEU A 88 8.46 0.35 2.04
N PRO A 89 9.53 -0.45 2.09
CA PRO A 89 9.61 -1.67 1.30
C PRO A 89 8.77 -2.83 1.84
N THR A 90 8.36 -2.81 3.10
CA THR A 90 7.61 -3.91 3.75
C THR A 90 6.63 -3.39 4.77
N VAL A 91 5.71 -4.26 5.21
CA VAL A 91 4.78 -4.00 6.32
C VAL A 91 5.48 -3.46 7.55
N GLY A 92 6.61 -4.06 7.96
CA GLY A 92 7.34 -3.62 9.15
C GLY A 92 7.91 -2.20 9.03
N HIS A 93 8.45 -1.82 7.86
CA HIS A 93 8.95 -0.46 7.62
C HIS A 93 7.80 0.56 7.65
N ALA A 94 6.67 0.22 7.04
CA ALA A 94 5.50 1.10 7.04
C ALA A 94 4.91 1.27 8.45
N LEU A 95 4.84 0.22 9.27
CA LEU A 95 4.43 0.31 10.67
C LEU A 95 5.35 1.21 11.49
N ALA A 96 6.67 1.08 11.31
CA ALA A 96 7.64 1.95 11.98
C ALA A 96 7.43 3.43 11.56
N PHE A 97 7.20 3.68 10.27
CA PHE A 97 6.93 5.02 9.76
C PHE A 97 5.62 5.60 10.31
N ILE A 98 4.54 4.82 10.36
CA ILE A 98 3.24 5.27 10.89
C ILE A 98 3.37 5.75 12.34
N ASN A 99 4.19 5.09 13.16
CA ASN A 99 4.38 5.47 14.56
C ASN A 99 5.06 6.83 14.75
N GLU A 100 5.72 7.37 13.73
CA GLU A 100 6.36 8.68 13.76
C GLU A 100 5.43 9.83 13.34
N LEU A 101 4.23 9.53 12.82
CA LEU A 101 3.28 10.53 12.33
C LEU A 101 2.59 11.28 13.48
N GLN A 102 2.10 12.50 13.20
CA GLN A 102 1.31 13.29 14.16
C GLN A 102 -0.08 12.68 14.38
N HIS A 103 -0.66 12.09 13.36
CA HIS A 103 -1.98 11.45 13.37
C HIS A 103 -1.88 9.98 12.97
N PRO A 104 -1.19 9.14 13.76
CA PRO A 104 -0.99 7.74 13.40
C PRO A 104 -2.29 6.95 13.34
N GLU A 105 -3.35 7.40 14.03
CA GLU A 105 -4.68 6.76 14.02
C GLU A 105 -5.36 6.85 12.65
N LEU A 106 -5.05 7.88 11.85
CA LEU A 106 -5.58 8.05 10.51
C LEU A 106 -4.86 7.20 9.45
N VAL A 107 -3.71 6.60 9.78
CA VAL A 107 -2.87 5.91 8.83
C VAL A 107 -2.73 4.45 9.21
N GLY A 108 -3.01 3.57 8.27
CA GLY A 108 -2.84 2.13 8.36
C GLY A 108 -2.15 1.58 7.11
N LEU A 109 -2.40 0.33 6.83
CA LEU A 109 -1.73 -0.44 5.79
C LEU A 109 -2.73 -0.97 4.76
N ASN A 110 -2.26 -1.05 3.52
CA ASN A 110 -2.78 -1.84 2.42
C ASN A 110 -1.68 -2.80 1.94
N PRO A 111 -1.38 -3.89 2.66
CA PRO A 111 -0.40 -4.85 2.19
C PRO A 111 -0.90 -5.56 0.94
N GLU A 112 0.01 -5.82 0.01
CA GLU A 112 -0.24 -6.61 -1.21
C GLU A 112 0.59 -7.88 -1.20
N VAL A 113 -0.02 -8.99 -1.64
CA VAL A 113 0.63 -10.31 -1.66
C VAL A 113 1.92 -10.26 -2.47
N GLY A 114 1.85 -9.73 -3.69
CA GLY A 114 2.99 -9.66 -4.60
C GLY A 114 4.16 -8.88 -4.03
N HIS A 115 3.89 -7.77 -3.37
CA HIS A 115 4.93 -6.90 -2.84
C HIS A 115 5.74 -7.54 -1.71
N GLU A 116 5.10 -8.21 -0.77
CA GLU A 116 5.82 -8.91 0.30
C GLU A 116 6.57 -10.15 -0.24
N GLU A 117 5.99 -10.88 -1.22
CA GLU A 117 6.68 -12.00 -1.87
C GLU A 117 7.88 -11.54 -2.71
N MET A 118 7.82 -10.38 -3.37
CA MET A 118 8.97 -9.75 -4.04
C MET A 118 10.12 -9.47 -3.08
N ALA A 119 9.82 -9.16 -1.82
CA ALA A 119 10.80 -9.01 -0.74
C ALA A 119 11.25 -10.36 -0.14
N SER A 120 10.78 -11.48 -0.69
CA SER A 120 11.03 -12.84 -0.17
C SER A 120 10.52 -13.05 1.26
N LEU A 121 9.42 -12.37 1.60
CA LEU A 121 8.78 -12.46 2.91
C LEU A 121 7.51 -13.32 2.85
N ASN A 122 7.05 -13.73 4.03
CA ASN A 122 5.80 -14.45 4.19
C ASN A 122 4.66 -13.43 4.36
N PHE A 123 3.81 -13.29 3.35
CA PHE A 123 2.70 -12.35 3.36
C PHE A 123 1.74 -12.56 4.54
N ALA A 124 1.38 -13.80 4.83
CA ALA A 124 0.49 -14.11 5.95
C ALA A 124 1.07 -13.63 7.30
N HIS A 125 2.40 -13.67 7.48
CA HIS A 125 3.05 -13.11 8.66
C HIS A 125 2.94 -11.57 8.69
N GLY A 126 3.14 -10.90 7.56
CA GLY A 126 2.96 -9.45 7.44
C GLY A 126 1.52 -9.03 7.80
N LEU A 127 0.52 -9.77 7.32
CA LEU A 127 -0.88 -9.55 7.68
C LEU A 127 -1.14 -9.73 9.18
N ALA A 128 -0.61 -10.79 9.78
CA ALA A 128 -0.74 -11.04 11.20
C ALA A 128 -0.15 -9.87 12.03
N GLN A 129 0.99 -9.33 11.60
CA GLN A 129 1.61 -8.19 12.23
C GLN A 129 0.75 -6.91 12.07
N ALA A 130 0.20 -6.65 10.88
CA ALA A 130 -0.68 -5.52 10.63
C ALA A 130 -1.97 -5.59 11.47
N LEU A 131 -2.57 -6.79 11.59
CA LEU A 131 -3.73 -7.05 12.47
C LEU A 131 -3.38 -6.82 13.95
N TRP A 132 -2.26 -7.33 14.42
CA TRP A 132 -1.82 -7.18 15.80
C TRP A 132 -1.62 -5.70 16.20
N HIS A 133 -1.17 -4.86 15.25
CA HIS A 133 -1.05 -3.42 15.45
C HIS A 133 -2.36 -2.65 15.23
N HIS A 134 -3.46 -3.31 14.87
CA HIS A 134 -4.73 -2.67 14.48
C HIS A 134 -4.59 -1.69 13.33
N LYS A 135 -3.67 -2.00 12.40
CA LYS A 135 -3.31 -1.14 11.25
C LYS A 135 -3.65 -1.74 9.89
N LEU A 136 -4.32 -2.88 9.83
CA LEU A 136 -4.81 -3.43 8.57
C LEU A 136 -6.11 -2.70 8.17
N PHE A 137 -6.00 -1.72 7.26
CA PHE A 137 -7.15 -0.93 6.80
C PHE A 137 -7.71 -1.41 5.48
N HIS A 138 -6.86 -1.99 4.66
CA HIS A 138 -7.17 -2.51 3.34
C HIS A 138 -6.24 -3.69 3.04
N VAL A 139 -6.56 -4.53 2.07
CA VAL A 139 -5.66 -5.56 1.58
C VAL A 139 -5.85 -5.79 0.09
N ASP A 140 -4.75 -5.83 -0.66
CA ASP A 140 -4.74 -6.18 -2.07
C ASP A 140 -4.29 -7.64 -2.26
N LEU A 141 -5.16 -8.39 -2.92
CA LEU A 141 -5.01 -9.82 -3.15
C LEU A 141 -4.63 -10.06 -4.61
N ASN A 142 -3.45 -10.61 -4.81
CA ASN A 142 -2.96 -11.08 -6.10
C ASN A 142 -2.06 -12.30 -5.92
N GLY A 143 -1.26 -12.63 -6.92
CA GLY A 143 -0.29 -13.71 -6.87
C GLY A 143 1.03 -13.28 -7.44
N GLN A 144 2.10 -13.87 -6.92
CA GLN A 144 3.46 -13.59 -7.31
C GLN A 144 4.26 -14.89 -7.40
N HIS A 145 5.24 -14.93 -8.28
CA HIS A 145 6.19 -16.03 -8.35
C HIS A 145 7.63 -15.50 -8.39
N GLY A 146 8.29 -15.56 -7.23
CA GLY A 146 9.66 -15.08 -7.05
C GLY A 146 9.77 -13.56 -6.97
N PRO A 147 11.01 -13.03 -6.84
CA PRO A 147 11.25 -11.63 -6.47
C PRO A 147 11.27 -10.67 -7.66
N ARG A 148 11.16 -11.15 -8.89
CA ARG A 148 11.35 -10.31 -10.08
C ARG A 148 10.04 -9.99 -10.77
N TYR A 149 9.88 -8.68 -11.07
CA TYR A 149 8.71 -8.06 -11.63
C TYR A 149 7.47 -8.23 -10.75
N ASP A 150 6.70 -7.18 -10.67
CA ASP A 150 5.38 -7.17 -10.11
C ASP A 150 4.42 -7.83 -11.10
N GLN A 151 4.13 -9.09 -10.86
CA GLN A 151 3.42 -9.92 -11.84
C GLN A 151 1.92 -9.77 -11.76
N ASP A 152 1.39 -9.43 -10.58
CA ASP A 152 -0.03 -9.28 -10.30
C ASP A 152 -0.86 -10.44 -10.89
N LEU A 153 -0.41 -11.66 -10.62
CA LEU A 153 -1.15 -12.86 -11.01
C LEU A 153 -2.46 -12.92 -10.22
N ARG A 154 -3.40 -13.74 -10.68
CA ARG A 154 -4.61 -14.03 -9.90
C ARG A 154 -4.25 -14.51 -8.50
N PHE A 155 -5.07 -14.16 -7.52
CA PHE A 155 -4.91 -14.63 -6.15
C PHE A 155 -4.84 -16.17 -6.10
N GLY A 156 -3.85 -16.69 -5.44
CA GLY A 156 -3.56 -18.11 -5.38
C GLY A 156 -2.73 -18.67 -6.54
N ALA A 157 -2.59 -17.94 -7.66
CA ALA A 157 -1.65 -18.33 -8.70
C ALA A 157 -0.22 -18.08 -8.25
N GLY A 158 0.65 -19.06 -8.45
CA GLY A 158 2.02 -19.03 -7.97
C GLY A 158 2.21 -19.61 -6.56
N ASN A 159 1.31 -19.34 -5.62
CA ASN A 159 1.40 -19.80 -4.23
C ASN A 159 0.02 -20.07 -3.58
N ALA A 160 -0.62 -21.18 -3.97
CA ALA A 160 -1.94 -21.56 -3.43
C ALA A 160 -1.93 -21.79 -1.92
N ARG A 161 -0.82 -22.29 -1.35
CA ARG A 161 -0.69 -22.48 0.11
C ARG A 161 -0.62 -21.16 0.84
N GLY A 162 0.13 -20.18 0.31
CA GLY A 162 0.19 -18.83 0.85
C GLY A 162 -1.17 -18.14 0.80
N ALA A 163 -1.93 -18.32 -0.28
CA ALA A 163 -3.28 -17.80 -0.41
C ALA A 163 -4.23 -18.40 0.65
N PHE A 164 -4.16 -19.71 0.90
CA PHE A 164 -4.92 -20.35 1.98
C PHE A 164 -4.60 -19.71 3.34
N TRP A 165 -3.30 -19.55 3.68
CA TRP A 165 -2.91 -18.92 4.93
C TRP A 165 -3.30 -17.46 5.03
N THR A 166 -3.32 -16.74 3.91
CA THR A 166 -3.82 -15.37 3.85
C THR A 166 -5.29 -15.30 4.28
N VAL A 167 -6.14 -16.16 3.70
CA VAL A 167 -7.56 -16.23 4.07
C VAL A 167 -7.71 -16.65 5.54
N ASP A 168 -7.00 -17.70 5.96
CA ASP A 168 -7.08 -18.22 7.33
C ASP A 168 -6.73 -17.14 8.36
N ILE A 169 -5.67 -16.35 8.16
CA ILE A 169 -5.28 -15.26 9.06
C ILE A 169 -6.29 -14.13 9.08
N LEU A 170 -6.84 -13.73 7.93
CA LEU A 170 -7.85 -12.68 7.85
C LEU A 170 -9.13 -13.09 8.61
N GLU A 171 -9.58 -14.34 8.42
CA GLU A 171 -10.79 -14.87 9.09
C GLU A 171 -10.54 -15.07 10.60
N ALA A 172 -9.44 -15.70 10.98
CA ALA A 172 -9.08 -15.90 12.38
C ALA A 172 -8.83 -14.58 13.12
N GLY A 173 -8.30 -13.58 12.43
CA GLY A 173 -8.10 -12.22 12.94
C GLY A 173 -9.36 -11.37 12.99
N GLY A 174 -10.48 -11.88 12.47
CA GLY A 174 -11.76 -11.17 12.44
C GLY A 174 -11.76 -9.92 11.56
N TYR A 175 -10.93 -9.90 10.51
CA TYR A 175 -10.85 -8.75 9.63
C TYR A 175 -12.13 -8.54 8.82
N GLN A 176 -12.71 -7.35 8.95
CA GLN A 176 -13.95 -6.95 8.27
C GLN A 176 -13.72 -5.83 7.23
N GLY A 177 -12.48 -5.42 7.02
CA GLY A 177 -12.15 -4.38 6.06
C GLY A 177 -12.22 -4.85 4.60
N PRO A 178 -12.04 -3.93 3.64
CA PRO A 178 -12.08 -4.24 2.22
C PRO A 178 -10.95 -5.18 1.80
N ARG A 179 -11.27 -6.06 0.86
CA ARG A 179 -10.37 -7.01 0.20
C ARG A 179 -10.53 -6.83 -1.29
N HIS A 180 -9.54 -6.31 -1.95
CA HIS A 180 -9.58 -6.09 -3.39
C HIS A 180 -8.64 -7.03 -4.11
N PHE A 181 -8.89 -7.21 -5.41
CA PHE A 181 -8.00 -7.93 -6.29
C PHE A 181 -7.22 -6.92 -7.13
N ASP A 182 -5.93 -6.77 -6.85
CA ASP A 182 -5.02 -6.02 -7.72
C ASP A 182 -4.24 -7.00 -8.59
N PHE A 183 -4.85 -7.40 -9.71
CA PHE A 183 -4.25 -8.37 -10.62
C PHE A 183 -4.26 -7.88 -12.07
N LYS A 184 -3.27 -8.32 -12.83
CA LYS A 184 -3.18 -8.07 -14.28
C LYS A 184 -3.72 -9.27 -15.03
N PRO A 185 -4.86 -9.14 -15.74
CA PRO A 185 -5.35 -10.23 -16.57
C PRO A 185 -4.38 -10.53 -17.74
N PRO A 186 -4.32 -11.76 -18.24
CA PRO A 186 -3.57 -12.07 -19.44
C PRO A 186 -3.98 -11.16 -20.59
N ARG A 187 -3.00 -10.62 -21.33
CA ARG A 187 -3.26 -9.67 -22.41
C ARG A 187 -4.05 -10.25 -23.60
N THR A 188 -4.20 -11.56 -23.61
CA THR A 188 -4.92 -12.30 -24.66
C THR A 188 -6.35 -12.63 -24.29
N GLU A 189 -6.77 -12.34 -23.07
CA GLU A 189 -8.15 -12.57 -22.62
C GLU A 189 -9.08 -11.46 -23.10
N ASP A 190 -10.28 -11.83 -23.47
CA ASP A 190 -11.39 -10.89 -23.67
C ASP A 190 -11.99 -10.48 -22.31
N LEU A 191 -13.01 -9.62 -22.34
CA LEU A 191 -13.64 -9.12 -21.11
C LEU A 191 -14.23 -10.21 -20.25
N ASP A 192 -14.83 -11.23 -20.87
CA ASP A 192 -15.44 -12.38 -20.15
C ASP A 192 -14.34 -13.21 -19.47
N GLY A 193 -13.21 -13.43 -20.15
CA GLY A 193 -12.04 -14.10 -19.60
C GLY A 193 -11.43 -13.33 -18.41
N VAL A 194 -11.40 -12.01 -18.48
CA VAL A 194 -10.96 -11.16 -17.35
C VAL A 194 -11.85 -11.37 -16.13
N TRP A 195 -13.17 -11.32 -16.29
CA TRP A 195 -14.11 -11.55 -15.18
C TRP A 195 -14.05 -12.97 -14.64
N ALA A 196 -13.94 -13.97 -15.50
CA ALA A 196 -13.75 -15.36 -15.09
C ALA A 196 -12.44 -15.58 -14.32
N SER A 197 -11.43 -14.78 -14.61
CA SER A 197 -10.15 -14.82 -13.89
C SER A 197 -10.22 -14.16 -12.51
N ALA A 198 -11.12 -13.20 -12.33
CA ALA A 198 -11.32 -12.51 -11.05
C ALA A 198 -12.24 -13.28 -10.08
N ALA A 199 -13.10 -14.17 -10.62
CA ALA A 199 -14.05 -14.97 -9.84
C ALA A 199 -13.41 -16.21 -9.22
#